data_c599124396beee5cc81bb33da994c94c
#
_entry.id   c599124396beee5cc81bb33da994c94c
#
_cell.length_a   1.000
_cell.length_b   1.000
_cell.length_c   1.000
_cell.angle_alpha   90.00
_cell.angle_beta   90.00
_cell.angle_gamma   90.00
#
_symmetry.space_group_name_H-M   'P 1'
#
loop_
_entity.id
_entity.type
_entity.pdbx_description
1 polymer ?
#
loop_
_entity_poly.entity_id
_entity_poly.type
_entity_poly.pdbx_seq_one_letter_code
_entity_poly.pdbx_strand_id
1 'polypeptide(L)'
;ETIPGADKKVVYPFGYGLSYTTFKWELERVDEAEDGTLTVRAEVTNTGNHEGKEVLQLYGSAPAGVIDKPAKILLAYAKTKLLQPGENQLVTLVGNVNDLASYDDLGVLHKSAYVMEQGEYHFYLGNSVRNTEELGFIHTEESTRVAEQLTECLAPTSLPKRMRADG
;
A
#
# COMPACT_ATOMS: atom_id res chain seq x y z
N GLU A 1 6.78 7.34 -3.10
CA GLU A 1 7.64 8.52 -3.22
C GLU A 1 7.92 8.79 -4.71
N THR A 2 7.41 9.91 -5.23
CA THR A 2 7.48 10.27 -6.66
C THR A 2 8.70 11.12 -7.03
N ILE A 3 9.56 11.43 -6.06
CA ILE A 3 10.77 12.24 -6.27
C ILE A 3 11.93 11.32 -6.64
N PRO A 4 12.62 11.52 -7.78
CA PRO A 4 13.78 10.72 -8.15
C PRO A 4 14.86 10.73 -7.06
N GLY A 5 15.31 9.53 -6.64
CA GLY A 5 16.26 9.36 -5.55
C GLY A 5 15.69 9.75 -4.17
N ALA A 6 14.38 9.64 -3.97
CA ALA A 6 13.71 9.89 -2.70
C ALA A 6 14.30 9.05 -1.55
N ASP A 7 14.71 7.82 -1.85
CA ASP A 7 15.39 6.92 -0.92
C ASP A 7 16.63 7.54 -0.26
N LYS A 8 17.33 8.44 -0.99
CA LYS A 8 18.53 9.14 -0.52
C LYS A 8 18.27 10.55 0.01
N LYS A 9 17.14 11.16 -0.37
CA LYS A 9 16.80 12.56 -0.04
C LYS A 9 15.85 12.68 1.13
N VAL A 10 14.95 11.72 1.31
CA VAL A 10 13.93 11.72 2.37
C VAL A 10 14.49 11.02 3.60
N VAL A 11 14.68 11.77 4.68
CA VAL A 11 15.23 11.27 5.96
C VAL A 11 14.21 10.36 6.66
N TYR A 12 12.95 10.77 6.71
CA TYR A 12 11.86 10.01 7.33
C TYR A 12 10.88 9.57 6.25
N PRO A 13 10.80 8.26 5.94
CA PRO A 13 9.88 7.77 4.93
C PRO A 13 8.41 7.88 5.39
N PHE A 14 7.50 7.79 4.44
CA PHE A 14 6.07 7.75 4.74
C PHE A 14 5.75 6.63 5.74
N GLY A 15 4.92 6.93 6.72
CA GLY A 15 4.55 6.00 7.79
C GLY A 15 5.58 5.81 8.89
N TYR A 16 6.78 6.43 8.80
CA TYR A 16 7.82 6.31 9.82
C TYR A 16 7.39 6.93 11.15
N GLY A 17 7.69 6.22 12.24
CA GLY A 17 7.50 6.68 13.62
C GLY A 17 8.68 6.33 14.50
N LEU A 18 8.90 7.14 15.53
CA LEU A 18 9.88 6.84 16.59
C LEU A 18 9.20 6.02 17.69
N SER A 19 9.94 5.08 18.25
CA SER A 19 9.51 4.30 19.41
C SER A 19 10.66 4.17 20.42
N TYR A 20 10.32 4.10 21.71
CA TYR A 20 11.27 3.78 22.79
C TYR A 20 11.46 2.27 22.98
N THR A 21 10.75 1.45 22.19
CA THR A 21 10.82 -0.01 22.22
C THR A 21 10.85 -0.55 20.81
N THR A 22 11.05 -1.86 20.65
CA THR A 22 11.08 -2.56 19.37
C THR A 22 9.91 -3.51 19.26
N PHE A 23 9.44 -3.72 18.04
CA PHE A 23 8.35 -4.63 17.75
C PHE A 23 8.74 -5.62 16.66
N LYS A 24 8.14 -6.80 16.72
CA LYS A 24 8.15 -7.82 15.66
C LYS A 24 6.70 -8.07 15.26
N TRP A 25 6.46 -8.34 13.99
CA TRP A 25 5.18 -8.81 13.49
C TRP A 25 5.34 -10.14 12.76
N GLU A 26 4.34 -10.98 12.88
CA GLU A 26 4.28 -12.27 12.20
C GLU A 26 2.91 -12.38 11.51
N LEU A 27 2.94 -12.66 10.21
CA LEU A 27 1.72 -12.88 9.44
C LEU A 27 1.04 -14.16 9.92
N GLU A 28 -0.25 -14.06 10.29
CA GLU A 28 -1.08 -15.20 10.61
C GLU A 28 -1.84 -15.69 9.37
N ARG A 29 -2.53 -14.76 8.69
CA ARG A 29 -3.42 -15.09 7.58
C ARG A 29 -3.69 -13.91 6.66
N VAL A 30 -3.88 -14.21 5.37
CA VAL A 30 -4.41 -13.30 4.36
C VAL A 30 -5.63 -13.95 3.72
N ASP A 31 -6.72 -13.20 3.60
CA ASP A 31 -7.95 -13.61 2.92
C ASP A 31 -8.37 -12.50 1.95
N GLU A 32 -8.75 -12.88 0.73
CA GLU A 32 -9.39 -11.99 -0.24
C GLU A 32 -10.82 -12.48 -0.50
N ALA A 33 -11.78 -11.57 -0.41
CA ALA A 33 -13.17 -11.81 -0.75
C ALA A 33 -13.44 -11.48 -2.24
N GLU A 34 -14.57 -11.97 -2.78
CA GLU A 34 -14.96 -11.76 -4.17
C GLU A 34 -15.10 -10.28 -4.58
N ASP A 35 -15.40 -9.40 -3.63
CA ASP A 35 -15.50 -7.94 -3.83
C ASP A 35 -14.14 -7.22 -3.79
N GLY A 36 -13.03 -7.96 -3.69
CA GLY A 36 -11.69 -7.44 -3.55
C GLY A 36 -11.33 -6.99 -2.14
N THR A 37 -12.18 -7.22 -1.13
CA THR A 37 -11.83 -6.94 0.26
C THR A 37 -10.72 -7.86 0.72
N LEU A 38 -9.59 -7.25 1.10
CA LEU A 38 -8.40 -7.93 1.59
C LEU A 38 -8.33 -7.82 3.11
N THR A 39 -8.38 -8.95 3.80
CA THR A 39 -8.24 -9.04 5.26
C THR A 39 -6.90 -9.68 5.61
N VAL A 40 -6.06 -8.92 6.31
CA VAL A 40 -4.73 -9.37 6.77
C VAL A 40 -4.73 -9.43 8.28
N ARG A 41 -4.35 -10.57 8.85
CA ARG A 41 -4.15 -10.77 10.29
C ARG A 41 -2.69 -11.01 10.59
N ALA A 42 -2.18 -10.29 11.57
CA ALA A 42 -0.81 -10.44 12.02
C ALA A 42 -0.70 -10.27 13.54
N GLU A 43 0.16 -11.04 14.16
CA GLU A 43 0.52 -10.88 15.56
C GLU A 43 1.65 -9.86 15.68
N VAL A 44 1.47 -8.85 16.53
CA VAL A 44 2.49 -7.85 16.86
C VAL A 44 2.96 -8.08 18.28
N THR A 45 4.26 -8.28 18.47
CA THR A 45 4.89 -8.51 19.77
C THR A 45 5.84 -7.36 20.11
N ASN A 46 5.75 -6.83 21.33
CA ASN A 46 6.74 -5.92 21.87
C ASN A 46 7.99 -6.72 22.28
N THR A 47 9.07 -6.56 21.51
CA THR A 47 10.35 -7.28 21.73
C THR A 47 11.38 -6.47 22.51
N GLY A 48 11.07 -5.20 22.83
CA GLY A 48 11.96 -4.32 23.59
C GLY A 48 11.69 -4.35 25.10
N ASN A 49 12.34 -3.42 25.81
CA ASN A 49 12.33 -3.38 27.27
C ASN A 49 11.40 -2.31 27.86
N HIS A 50 10.68 -1.57 27.02
CA HIS A 50 9.74 -0.52 27.44
C HIS A 50 8.35 -0.81 26.87
N GLU A 51 7.31 -0.36 27.58
CA GLU A 51 5.97 -0.40 27.04
C GLU A 51 5.83 0.53 25.82
N GLY A 52 5.01 0.14 24.84
CA GLY A 52 4.84 0.93 23.65
C GLY A 52 3.67 0.47 22.78
N LYS A 53 3.41 1.25 21.74
CA LYS A 53 2.41 0.94 20.71
C LYS A 53 3.08 0.93 19.35
N GLU A 54 2.66 0.01 18.49
CA GLU A 54 3.09 -0.04 17.09
C GLU A 54 1.92 0.28 16.17
N VAL A 55 2.23 0.85 14.99
CA VAL A 55 1.28 1.02 13.89
C VAL A 55 1.67 0.10 12.76
N LEU A 56 0.94 -1.01 12.63
CA LEU A 56 1.11 -1.93 11.52
C LEU A 56 0.41 -1.37 10.28
N GLN A 57 1.06 -1.43 9.12
CA GLN A 57 0.66 -0.81 7.87
C GLN A 57 0.68 -1.86 6.75
N LEU A 58 -0.42 -1.93 6.00
CA LEU A 58 -0.58 -2.78 4.82
C LEU A 58 -0.40 -1.92 3.57
N TYR A 59 0.53 -2.30 2.72
CA TYR A 59 0.79 -1.66 1.44
C TYR A 59 0.51 -2.61 0.29
N GLY A 60 0.11 -2.05 -0.86
CA GLY A 60 0.01 -2.75 -2.12
C GLY A 60 0.88 -2.12 -3.20
N SER A 61 1.32 -2.93 -4.13
CA SER A 61 2.07 -2.54 -5.33
C SER A 61 1.34 -3.07 -6.56
N ALA A 62 1.04 -2.20 -7.50
CA ALA A 62 0.45 -2.58 -8.77
C ALA A 62 1.54 -2.97 -9.79
N PRO A 63 1.21 -3.78 -10.82
CA PRO A 63 2.15 -4.16 -11.87
C PRO A 63 2.65 -2.95 -12.65
N ALA A 64 3.85 -3.05 -13.20
CA ALA A 64 4.32 -2.09 -14.18
C ALA A 64 3.42 -2.15 -15.42
N GLY A 65 2.93 -0.99 -15.86
CA GLY A 65 1.99 -0.90 -16.97
C GLY A 65 2.18 0.40 -17.75
N VAL A 66 1.14 0.79 -18.51
CA VAL A 66 1.19 2.01 -19.33
C VAL A 66 0.80 3.28 -18.56
N ILE A 67 0.11 3.13 -17.41
CA ILE A 67 -0.24 4.23 -16.53
C ILE A 67 0.86 4.35 -15.47
N ASP A 68 1.41 5.56 -15.28
CA ASP A 68 2.38 5.83 -14.20
C ASP A 68 1.70 5.69 -12.84
N LYS A 69 2.35 5.02 -11.91
CA LYS A 69 1.81 4.74 -10.58
C LYS A 69 2.90 4.73 -9.51
N PRO A 70 2.56 4.98 -8.25
CA PRO A 70 3.52 4.90 -7.16
C PRO A 70 3.98 3.45 -6.94
N ALA A 71 5.21 3.28 -6.45
CA ALA A 71 5.77 1.96 -6.17
C ALA A 71 4.98 1.18 -5.11
N LYS A 72 4.42 1.88 -4.11
CA LYS A 72 3.57 1.31 -3.06
C LYS A 72 2.48 2.30 -2.65
N ILE A 73 1.30 1.79 -2.36
CA ILE A 73 0.13 2.52 -1.85
C ILE A 73 -0.25 1.94 -0.49
N LEU A 74 -0.52 2.80 0.49
CA LEU A 74 -1.05 2.39 1.79
C LEU A 74 -2.52 2.00 1.63
N LEU A 75 -2.86 0.75 1.90
CA LEU A 75 -4.22 0.22 1.83
C LEU A 75 -4.94 0.27 3.18
N ALA A 76 -4.21 -0.06 4.25
CA ALA A 76 -4.78 -0.08 5.60
C ALA A 76 -3.69 0.11 6.65
N TYR A 77 -4.11 0.54 7.85
CA TYR A 77 -3.25 0.55 9.01
C TYR A 77 -4.06 0.25 10.27
N ALA A 78 -3.39 -0.28 11.29
CA ALA A 78 -3.98 -0.48 12.60
C ALA A 78 -2.94 -0.25 13.70
N LYS A 79 -3.37 0.36 14.80
CA LYS A 79 -2.51 0.65 15.96
C LYS A 79 -2.79 -0.35 17.07
N THR A 80 -1.74 -0.89 17.67
CA THR A 80 -1.88 -1.77 18.84
C THR A 80 -2.37 -1.00 20.06
N LYS A 81 -2.90 -1.71 21.05
CA LYS A 81 -2.96 -1.22 22.42
C LYS A 81 -1.55 -0.96 22.95
N LEU A 82 -1.42 -0.40 24.14
CA LEU A 82 -0.14 -0.34 24.84
C LEU A 82 0.29 -1.75 25.21
N LEU A 83 1.43 -2.20 24.66
CA LEU A 83 1.98 -3.54 24.90
C LEU A 83 3.14 -3.44 25.88
N GLN A 84 3.11 -4.24 26.94
CA GLN A 84 4.22 -4.42 27.86
C GLN A 84 5.35 -5.21 27.18
N PRO A 85 6.59 -5.16 27.66
CA PRO A 85 7.68 -6.03 27.19
C PRO A 85 7.26 -7.50 27.14
N GLY A 86 7.40 -8.14 25.98
CA GLY A 86 6.99 -9.53 25.73
C GLY A 86 5.49 -9.73 25.46
N GLU A 87 4.67 -8.70 25.59
CA GLU A 87 3.23 -8.80 25.30
C GLU A 87 2.98 -8.75 23.79
N ASN A 88 1.98 -9.50 23.32
CA ASN A 88 1.54 -9.51 21.94
C ASN A 88 0.06 -9.10 21.77
N GLN A 89 -0.30 -8.82 20.54
CA GLN A 89 -1.68 -8.55 20.12
C GLN A 89 -1.87 -9.00 18.67
N LEU A 90 -2.96 -9.72 18.44
CA LEU A 90 -3.44 -9.96 17.08
C LEU A 90 -4.08 -8.67 16.53
N VAL A 91 -3.61 -8.22 15.38
CA VAL A 91 -4.07 -7.02 14.66
C VAL A 91 -4.71 -7.47 13.36
N THR A 92 -5.84 -6.87 13.01
CA THR A 92 -6.52 -7.09 11.74
C THR A 92 -6.51 -5.81 10.93
N LEU A 93 -6.03 -5.89 9.69
CA LEU A 93 -6.06 -4.81 8.71
C LEU A 93 -7.05 -5.20 7.60
N VAL A 94 -7.88 -4.26 7.19
CA VAL A 94 -8.85 -4.47 6.12
C VAL A 94 -8.65 -3.37 5.09
N GLY A 95 -8.31 -3.76 3.86
CA GLY A 95 -8.18 -2.90 2.69
C GLY A 95 -8.99 -3.45 1.53
N ASN A 96 -8.88 -2.84 0.36
CA ASN A 96 -9.47 -3.37 -0.86
C ASN A 96 -8.46 -3.35 -2.00
N VAL A 97 -8.40 -4.42 -2.78
CA VAL A 97 -7.50 -4.53 -3.93
C VAL A 97 -7.79 -3.44 -4.96
N ASN A 98 -9.05 -3.04 -5.11
CA ASN A 98 -9.45 -1.98 -6.05
C ASN A 98 -8.88 -0.60 -5.70
N ASP A 99 -8.43 -0.37 -4.45
CA ASP A 99 -7.74 0.86 -4.06
C ASP A 99 -6.36 1.02 -4.74
N LEU A 100 -5.87 -0.05 -5.38
CA LEU A 100 -4.65 -0.04 -6.20
C LEU A 100 -4.91 0.40 -7.65
N ALA A 101 -6.16 0.66 -8.04
CA ALA A 101 -6.49 1.19 -9.35
C ALA A 101 -5.80 2.54 -9.58
N SER A 102 -5.25 2.71 -10.78
CA SER A 102 -4.54 3.92 -11.17
C SER A 102 -5.41 4.81 -12.04
N TYR A 103 -5.40 6.12 -11.76
CA TYR A 103 -6.16 7.07 -12.57
C TYR A 103 -5.48 7.31 -13.91
N ASP A 104 -6.22 7.10 -15.00
CA ASP A 104 -5.77 7.36 -16.37
C ASP A 104 -6.05 8.82 -16.75
N ASP A 105 -5.10 9.68 -16.40
CA ASP A 105 -5.17 11.13 -16.63
C ASP A 105 -5.01 11.51 -18.11
N LEU A 106 -4.36 10.66 -18.90
CA LEU A 106 -4.11 10.90 -20.33
C LEU A 106 -5.13 10.21 -21.25
N GLY A 107 -5.91 9.27 -20.73
CA GLY A 107 -6.82 8.47 -21.54
C GLY A 107 -6.10 7.47 -22.45
N VAL A 108 -5.02 6.89 -21.95
CA VAL A 108 -4.23 5.89 -22.69
C VAL A 108 -5.00 4.58 -22.82
N LEU A 109 -5.70 4.20 -21.75
CA LEU A 109 -6.55 3.01 -21.68
C LEU A 109 -8.03 3.42 -21.63
N HIS A 110 -8.42 4.18 -20.61
CA HIS A 110 -9.78 4.65 -20.38
C HIS A 110 -9.78 6.04 -19.76
N LYS A 111 -10.03 7.07 -20.57
CA LYS A 111 -10.02 8.47 -20.14
C LYS A 111 -10.93 8.70 -18.93
N SER A 112 -10.42 9.44 -17.95
CA SER A 112 -11.13 9.81 -16.71
C SER A 112 -11.62 8.61 -15.90
N ALA A 113 -10.87 7.52 -15.89
CA ALA A 113 -11.21 6.30 -15.16
C ALA A 113 -10.08 5.87 -14.22
N TYR A 114 -10.44 5.21 -13.14
CA TYR A 114 -9.52 4.38 -12.37
C TYR A 114 -9.46 2.99 -13.00
N VAL A 115 -8.27 2.52 -13.30
CA VAL A 115 -8.03 1.31 -14.08
C VAL A 115 -7.16 0.35 -13.28
N MET A 116 -7.58 -0.91 -13.22
CA MET A 116 -6.75 -2.04 -12.81
C MET A 116 -6.11 -2.61 -14.07
N GLU A 117 -4.79 -2.49 -14.20
CA GLU A 117 -4.07 -3.07 -15.33
C GLU A 117 -3.82 -4.55 -15.12
N GLN A 118 -3.82 -5.31 -16.21
CA GLN A 118 -3.47 -6.74 -16.18
C GLN A 118 -2.12 -6.97 -15.55
N GLY A 119 -2.01 -7.97 -14.65
CA GLY A 119 -0.75 -8.35 -14.00
C GLY A 119 -0.90 -8.72 -12.54
N GLU A 120 0.23 -8.85 -11.87
CA GLU A 120 0.32 -9.28 -10.48
C GLU A 120 0.42 -8.06 -9.54
N TYR A 121 -0.42 -8.08 -8.52
CA TYR A 121 -0.47 -7.09 -7.45
C TYR A 121 0.11 -7.73 -6.19
N HIS A 122 1.15 -7.10 -5.63
CA HIS A 122 1.88 -7.60 -4.48
C HIS A 122 1.53 -6.81 -3.22
N PHE A 123 1.56 -7.47 -2.07
CA PHE A 123 1.18 -6.88 -0.79
C PHE A 123 2.31 -6.99 0.22
N TYR A 124 2.43 -5.96 1.07
CA TYR A 124 3.51 -5.82 2.01
C TYR A 124 2.98 -5.37 3.37
N LEU A 125 3.56 -5.90 4.43
CA LEU A 125 3.24 -5.56 5.80
C LEU A 125 4.46 -4.94 6.48
N GLY A 126 4.28 -3.87 7.24
CA GLY A 126 5.37 -3.21 7.92
C GLY A 126 4.95 -2.04 8.80
N ASN A 127 5.91 -1.23 9.23
CA ASN A 127 5.68 -0.04 10.03
C ASN A 127 6.09 1.28 9.35
N SER A 128 6.50 1.21 8.10
CA SER A 128 6.73 2.34 7.21
C SER A 128 6.85 1.84 5.77
N VAL A 129 6.73 2.71 4.78
CA VAL A 129 6.82 2.33 3.36
C VAL A 129 8.15 1.64 2.97
N ARG A 130 9.24 1.91 3.74
CA ARG A 130 10.57 1.31 3.51
C ARG A 130 10.84 0.08 4.36
N ASN A 131 10.23 -0.02 5.53
CA ASN A 131 10.39 -1.17 6.43
C ASN A 131 9.17 -2.06 6.32
N THR A 132 9.13 -2.86 5.23
CA THR A 132 8.03 -3.77 4.89
C THR A 132 8.58 -5.12 4.46
N GLU A 133 7.81 -6.16 4.74
CA GLU A 133 8.03 -7.53 4.26
C GLU A 133 6.89 -7.91 3.31
N GLU A 134 7.22 -8.60 2.22
CA GLU A 134 6.23 -9.10 1.27
C GLU A 134 5.44 -10.25 1.89
N LEU A 135 4.11 -10.25 1.71
CA LEU A 135 3.24 -11.25 2.32
C LEU A 135 3.24 -12.61 1.63
N GLY A 136 3.84 -12.72 0.43
CA GLY A 136 3.76 -13.93 -0.40
C GLY A 136 2.35 -14.22 -0.94
N PHE A 137 1.39 -13.33 -0.72
CA PHE A 137 0.07 -13.34 -1.32
C PHE A 137 0.07 -12.43 -2.55
N ILE A 138 -0.49 -12.90 -3.67
CA ILE A 138 -0.56 -12.19 -4.95
C ILE A 138 -2.00 -12.20 -5.44
N HIS A 139 -2.52 -11.01 -5.78
CA HIS A 139 -3.74 -10.88 -6.55
C HIS A 139 -3.38 -10.76 -8.04
N THR A 140 -4.06 -11.48 -8.91
CA THR A 140 -3.81 -11.46 -10.36
C THR A 140 -5.02 -10.95 -11.12
N GLU A 141 -4.85 -9.85 -11.85
CA GLU A 141 -5.82 -9.39 -12.84
C GLU A 141 -5.52 -10.04 -14.18
N GLU A 142 -6.42 -10.88 -14.64
CA GLU A 142 -6.32 -11.62 -15.92
C GLU A 142 -6.39 -10.71 -17.14
N SER A 143 -7.06 -9.54 -16.99
CA SER A 143 -7.22 -8.54 -18.04
C SER A 143 -7.37 -7.14 -17.42
N THR A 144 -6.94 -6.12 -18.16
CA THR A 144 -7.16 -4.72 -17.77
C THR A 144 -8.66 -4.42 -17.70
N ARG A 145 -9.10 -3.81 -16.60
CA ARG A 145 -10.51 -3.43 -16.36
C ARG A 145 -10.64 -2.04 -15.77
N VAL A 146 -11.76 -1.38 -16.02
CA VAL A 146 -12.15 -0.15 -15.34
C VAL A 146 -12.69 -0.51 -13.96
N ALA A 147 -12.07 0.02 -12.90
CA ALA A 147 -12.57 -0.09 -11.54
C ALA A 147 -13.65 0.96 -11.26
N GLU A 148 -13.43 2.20 -11.73
CA GLU A 148 -14.38 3.30 -11.59
C GLU A 148 -14.29 4.24 -12.78
N GLN A 149 -15.42 4.58 -13.41
CA GLN A 149 -15.52 5.60 -14.47
C GLN A 149 -16.00 6.91 -13.88
N LEU A 150 -15.21 7.96 -14.05
CA LEU A 150 -15.55 9.32 -13.64
C LEU A 150 -16.11 10.14 -14.81
N THR A 151 -16.65 11.32 -14.47
CA THR A 151 -17.08 12.29 -15.50
C THR A 151 -15.89 13.01 -16.12
N GLU A 152 -15.94 13.31 -17.41
CA GLU A 152 -14.85 13.99 -18.14
C GLU A 152 -14.82 15.52 -17.97
N CYS A 153 -15.74 16.11 -17.20
CA CYS A 153 -15.89 17.57 -17.12
C CYS A 153 -14.66 18.30 -16.55
N LEU A 154 -13.82 17.63 -15.78
CA LEU A 154 -12.59 18.17 -15.21
C LEU A 154 -11.33 17.46 -15.75
N ALA A 155 -11.48 16.56 -16.73
CA ALA A 155 -10.34 15.88 -17.31
C ALA A 155 -9.49 16.84 -18.14
N PRO A 156 -8.15 16.81 -18.01
CA PRO A 156 -7.29 17.65 -18.81
C PRO A 156 -7.34 17.22 -20.29
N THR A 157 -7.32 18.18 -21.21
CA THR A 157 -7.23 17.91 -22.65
C THR A 157 -5.80 17.64 -23.10
N SER A 158 -4.82 18.11 -22.33
CA SER A 158 -3.40 17.82 -22.52
C SER A 158 -2.62 18.05 -21.22
N LEU A 159 -1.56 17.29 -21.03
CA LEU A 159 -0.62 17.43 -19.90
C LEU A 159 0.80 17.60 -20.48
N PRO A 160 1.20 18.82 -20.89
CA PRO A 160 2.49 19.05 -21.54
C PRO A 160 3.68 18.81 -20.61
N LYS A 161 3.46 18.87 -19.29
CA LYS A 161 4.45 18.54 -18.26
C LYS A 161 3.76 17.88 -17.08
N ARG A 162 4.31 16.77 -16.64
CA ARG A 162 3.91 16.11 -15.38
C ARG A 162 5.13 15.48 -14.72
N MET A 163 5.07 15.35 -13.42
CA MET A 163 6.09 14.62 -12.66
C MET A 163 5.87 13.11 -12.82
N ARG A 164 6.92 12.37 -13.11
CA ARG A 164 6.92 10.92 -13.23
C ARG A 164 7.81 10.30 -12.15
N ALA A 165 7.65 9.01 -11.92
CA ALA A 165 8.46 8.27 -10.95
C ALA A 165 9.95 8.17 -11.35
N ASP A 166 10.23 8.23 -12.64
CA ASP A 166 11.58 8.18 -13.22
C ASP A 166 12.26 9.56 -13.39
N GLY A 167 11.53 10.64 -13.12
CA GLY A 167 12.02 12.05 -13.17
C GLY A 167 11.64 12.80 -14.40
#